data_b96ad2bb6b1b2c77e10af6974812e027
#
_entry.id   b96ad2bb6b1b2c77e10af6974812e027
#
_cell.length_a   1.000
_cell.length_b   1.000
_cell.length_c   1.000
_cell.angle_alpha   90.00
_cell.angle_beta   90.00
_cell.angle_gamma   90.00
#
_symmetry.space_group_name_H-M   'P 1'
#
loop_
_entity.id
_entity.type
_entity.pdbx_description
1 polymer ?
#
loop_
_entity_poly.entity_id
_entity_poly.type
_entity_poly.pdbx_seq_one_letter_code
_entity_poly.pdbx_strand_id
1 'polypeptide(L)'
;SGSATAEMLHFLTACIRYGVSVCIAGSTGSGKTTIMAWLLSNVPNNRRLITIEEGSREFDLVKRDAQGNILNSVVHLLTRPSENPALNINQDFLLERVLRKHPDVIGVGEMRSAAESLSAAESSRTGHTVCTTIHSNSCNSTYRRMMTLAKRKYNMDDSILMQIMVEAYPIIVFTKQLEDRSRKIMEIIEGEDYQDGRLIAHSLYKYEVEDNVTDDRGETRVVGHHKKIGLISDSLKKRLLDNGISNKELEEFMQPPKEVG
;
A
#
# COMPACT_ATOMS: atom_id res chain seq x y z
N SER A 1 -5.18 4.76 18.47
CA SER A 1 -4.11 5.75 18.22
C SER A 1 -4.58 6.93 17.34
N GLY A 2 -5.80 6.88 16.75
CA GLY A 2 -6.33 7.92 15.86
C GLY A 2 -5.51 8.13 14.58
N SER A 3 -4.75 7.14 14.15
CA SER A 3 -3.94 7.20 12.92
C SER A 3 -4.78 7.01 11.66
N ALA A 4 -5.91 6.31 11.77
CA ALA A 4 -6.91 6.05 10.74
C ALA A 4 -8.26 5.78 11.38
N THR A 5 -9.35 5.88 10.62
CA THR A 5 -10.68 5.44 11.05
C THR A 5 -10.87 3.94 10.83
N ALA A 6 -11.86 3.35 11.50
CA ALA A 6 -12.22 1.95 11.30
C ALA A 6 -12.67 1.69 9.85
N GLU A 7 -13.40 2.63 9.24
CA GLU A 7 -13.84 2.55 7.84
C GLU A 7 -12.64 2.51 6.87
N MET A 8 -11.64 3.40 7.04
CA MET A 8 -10.43 3.39 6.22
C MET A 8 -9.68 2.06 6.33
N LEU A 9 -9.53 1.54 7.53
CA LEU A 9 -8.86 0.27 7.77
C LEU A 9 -9.64 -0.91 7.16
N HIS A 10 -10.98 -0.90 7.28
CA HIS A 10 -11.83 -1.90 6.65
C HIS A 10 -11.71 -1.85 5.11
N PHE A 11 -11.78 -0.66 4.52
CA PHE A 11 -11.59 -0.47 3.08
C PHE A 11 -10.25 -1.02 2.59
N LEU A 12 -9.15 -0.65 3.25
CA LEU A 12 -7.81 -1.13 2.86
C LEU A 12 -7.66 -2.65 3.00
N THR A 13 -8.27 -3.22 4.05
CA THR A 13 -8.28 -4.68 4.23
C THR A 13 -9.08 -5.37 3.12
N ALA A 14 -10.24 -4.82 2.75
CA ALA A 14 -11.04 -5.30 1.63
C ALA A 14 -10.26 -5.22 0.30
N CYS A 15 -9.53 -4.13 0.05
CA CYS A 15 -8.66 -4.02 -1.12
C CYS A 15 -7.69 -5.21 -1.23
N ILE A 16 -6.91 -5.47 -0.18
CA ILE A 16 -5.96 -6.59 -0.17
C ILE A 16 -6.67 -7.94 -0.32
N ARG A 17 -7.78 -8.12 0.37
CA ARG A 17 -8.56 -9.37 0.34
C ARG A 17 -9.14 -9.67 -1.04
N TYR A 18 -9.59 -8.64 -1.75
CA TYR A 18 -10.26 -8.78 -3.05
C TYR A 18 -9.36 -8.37 -4.23
N GLY A 19 -8.06 -8.55 -4.12
CA GLY A 19 -7.14 -8.49 -5.26
C GLY A 19 -6.78 -7.08 -5.73
N VAL A 20 -6.96 -6.06 -4.89
CA VAL A 20 -6.56 -4.68 -5.18
C VAL A 20 -5.24 -4.36 -4.49
N SER A 21 -4.21 -4.08 -5.26
CA SER A 21 -2.89 -3.74 -4.73
C SER A 21 -2.86 -2.35 -4.11
N VAL A 22 -2.06 -2.22 -3.06
CA VAL A 22 -1.95 -0.99 -2.27
C VAL A 22 -0.48 -0.59 -2.14
N CYS A 23 -0.18 0.68 -2.42
CA CYS A 23 1.12 1.26 -2.12
C CYS A 23 1.01 2.29 -0.99
N ILE A 24 1.86 2.16 0.02
CA ILE A 24 1.89 3.05 1.19
C ILE A 24 3.08 3.98 1.06
N ALA A 25 2.80 5.27 0.91
CA ALA A 25 3.77 6.33 0.71
C ALA A 25 3.96 7.18 1.96
N GLY A 26 5.12 7.78 2.11
CA GLY A 26 5.42 8.71 3.19
C GLY A 26 6.91 8.83 3.48
N SER A 27 7.30 9.76 4.33
CA SER A 27 8.68 9.96 4.77
C SER A 27 9.14 8.86 5.74
N THR A 28 10.41 8.85 6.09
CA THR A 28 10.95 8.00 7.16
C THR A 28 10.23 8.28 8.48
N GLY A 29 9.90 7.22 9.22
CA GLY A 29 9.21 7.34 10.51
C GLY A 29 7.70 7.65 10.43
N SER A 30 7.10 7.79 9.24
CA SER A 30 5.67 8.11 9.07
C SER A 30 4.71 6.96 9.39
N GLY A 31 5.21 5.74 9.61
CA GLY A 31 4.40 4.57 9.94
C GLY A 31 4.03 3.66 8.77
N LYS A 32 4.69 3.80 7.60
CA LYS A 32 4.45 2.96 6.42
C LYS A 32 4.52 1.46 6.74
N THR A 33 5.64 1.03 7.31
CA THR A 33 5.88 -0.38 7.68
C THR A 33 4.84 -0.90 8.68
N THR A 34 4.41 -0.06 9.63
CA THR A 34 3.37 -0.43 10.61
C THR A 34 2.02 -0.67 9.92
N ILE A 35 1.62 0.20 8.99
CA ILE A 35 0.37 0.03 8.24
C ILE A 35 0.45 -1.19 7.34
N MET A 36 1.58 -1.38 6.65
CA MET A 36 1.82 -2.55 5.82
C MET A 36 1.74 -3.85 6.64
N ALA A 37 2.44 -3.91 7.78
CA ALA A 37 2.39 -5.06 8.69
C ALA A 37 0.96 -5.37 9.14
N TRP A 38 0.20 -4.32 9.48
CA TRP A 38 -1.20 -4.47 9.86
C TRP A 38 -2.06 -5.00 8.71
N LEU A 39 -1.92 -4.47 7.49
CA LEU A 39 -2.63 -4.96 6.31
C LEU A 39 -2.30 -6.42 6.01
N LEU A 40 -1.02 -6.78 6.01
CA LEU A 40 -0.56 -8.14 5.75
C LEU A 40 -1.00 -9.12 6.84
N SER A 41 -1.08 -8.68 8.10
CA SER A 41 -1.61 -9.51 9.20
C SER A 41 -3.09 -9.82 9.05
N ASN A 42 -3.84 -9.01 8.30
CA ASN A 42 -5.27 -9.22 8.02
C ASN A 42 -5.53 -10.04 6.73
N VAL A 43 -4.50 -10.51 6.06
CA VAL A 43 -4.65 -11.46 4.94
C VAL A 43 -5.34 -12.73 5.47
N PRO A 44 -6.39 -13.23 4.79
CA PRO A 44 -7.11 -14.43 5.21
C PRO A 44 -6.19 -15.66 5.29
N ASN A 45 -6.44 -16.55 6.25
CA ASN A 45 -5.58 -17.71 6.51
C ASN A 45 -5.51 -18.70 5.33
N ASN A 46 -6.52 -18.72 4.47
CA ASN A 46 -6.57 -19.56 3.26
C ASN A 46 -5.84 -18.93 2.07
N ARG A 47 -5.19 -17.78 2.24
CA ARG A 47 -4.39 -17.10 1.22
C ARG A 47 -2.91 -17.30 1.50
N ARG A 48 -2.13 -17.53 0.44
CA ARG A 48 -0.68 -17.65 0.52
C ARG A 48 -0.04 -16.27 0.46
N LEU A 49 0.57 -15.86 1.58
CA LEU A 49 1.30 -14.61 1.71
C LEU A 49 2.80 -14.86 1.60
N ILE A 50 3.48 -14.13 0.72
CA ILE A 50 4.94 -14.16 0.65
C ILE A 50 5.46 -12.73 0.82
N THR A 51 6.37 -12.50 1.76
CA THR A 51 7.04 -11.22 1.93
C THR A 51 8.46 -11.25 1.37
N ILE A 52 8.91 -10.12 0.84
CA ILE A 52 10.29 -9.85 0.46
C ILE A 52 10.77 -8.68 1.28
N GLU A 53 11.74 -8.91 2.14
CA GLU A 53 12.23 -7.96 3.14
C GLU A 53 13.72 -7.73 2.96
N GLU A 54 14.21 -6.54 3.31
CA GLU A 54 15.58 -6.13 3.05
C GLU A 54 16.49 -6.43 4.25
N GLY A 55 17.37 -7.41 4.08
CA GLY A 55 18.45 -7.73 5.03
C GLY A 55 18.02 -8.36 6.36
N SER A 56 16.87 -7.96 6.89
CA SER A 56 16.35 -8.47 8.18
C SER A 56 14.83 -8.64 8.12
N ARG A 57 14.32 -9.52 8.99
CA ARG A 57 12.88 -9.74 9.11
C ARG A 57 12.23 -8.56 9.82
N GLU A 58 11.32 -7.88 9.11
CA GLU A 58 10.56 -6.74 9.63
C GLU A 58 9.16 -7.14 10.11
N PHE A 59 8.61 -8.24 9.56
CA PHE A 59 7.23 -8.66 9.82
C PHE A 59 7.18 -9.96 10.61
N ASP A 60 6.28 -10.02 11.58
CA ASP A 60 5.87 -11.26 12.24
C ASP A 60 4.39 -11.54 11.90
N LEU A 61 4.19 -12.34 10.84
CA LEU A 61 2.87 -12.56 10.24
C LEU A 61 2.36 -13.99 10.43
N VAL A 62 3.13 -14.84 11.09
CA VAL A 62 2.73 -16.23 11.36
C VAL A 62 1.67 -16.24 12.47
N LYS A 63 0.47 -16.71 12.11
CA LYS A 63 -0.64 -16.87 13.06
C LYS A 63 -0.62 -18.27 13.65
N ARG A 64 -0.84 -18.38 14.95
CA ARG A 64 -0.88 -19.65 15.68
C ARG A 64 -2.16 -19.75 16.51
N ASP A 65 -2.66 -20.98 16.67
CA ASP A 65 -3.72 -21.27 17.64
C ASP A 65 -3.18 -21.35 19.07
N ALA A 66 -4.07 -21.61 20.03
CA ALA A 66 -3.70 -21.76 21.44
C ALA A 66 -2.78 -22.97 21.71
N GLN A 67 -2.71 -23.93 20.80
CA GLN A 67 -1.85 -25.12 20.85
C GLN A 67 -0.51 -24.91 20.14
N GLY A 68 -0.30 -23.73 19.50
CA GLY A 68 0.91 -23.39 18.76
C GLY A 68 0.93 -23.84 17.28
N ASN A 69 -0.15 -24.44 16.77
CA ASN A 69 -0.24 -24.84 15.36
C ASN A 69 -0.34 -23.61 14.45
N ILE A 70 0.32 -23.67 13.28
CA ILE A 70 0.29 -22.58 12.30
C ILE A 70 -1.06 -22.59 11.58
N LEU A 71 -1.74 -21.43 11.55
CA LEU A 71 -3.07 -21.25 10.97
C LEU A 71 -3.04 -20.69 9.54
N ASN A 72 -1.94 -20.09 9.10
CA ASN A 72 -1.85 -19.39 7.82
C ASN A 72 -0.63 -19.81 7.01
N SER A 73 -0.66 -19.57 5.69
CA SER A 73 0.47 -19.85 4.80
C SER A 73 1.28 -18.58 4.57
N VAL A 74 2.39 -18.43 5.29
CA VAL A 74 3.29 -17.29 5.19
C VAL A 74 4.72 -17.74 4.93
N VAL A 75 5.38 -17.09 3.96
CA VAL A 75 6.80 -17.27 3.67
C VAL A 75 7.50 -15.92 3.72
N HIS A 76 8.54 -15.80 4.52
CA HIS A 76 9.38 -14.61 4.60
C HIS A 76 10.67 -14.84 3.81
N LEU A 77 10.92 -14.02 2.80
CA LEU A 77 12.14 -14.03 2.00
C LEU A 77 12.96 -12.79 2.33
N LEU A 78 14.25 -12.99 2.54
CA LEU A 78 15.18 -11.90 2.85
C LEU A 78 16.16 -11.71 1.71
N THR A 79 16.44 -10.45 1.36
CA THR A 79 17.57 -10.14 0.49
C THR A 79 18.88 -10.47 1.22
N ARG A 80 19.87 -10.85 0.45
CA ARG A 80 21.23 -11.07 0.95
C ARG A 80 22.23 -10.38 0.02
N PRO A 81 22.61 -9.13 0.31
CA PRO A 81 23.62 -8.43 -0.47
C PRO A 81 24.96 -9.16 -0.37
N SER A 82 25.72 -9.19 -1.46
CA SER A 82 27.05 -9.78 -1.54
C SER A 82 27.91 -8.95 -2.48
N GLU A 83 29.20 -8.80 -2.14
CA GLU A 83 30.19 -8.21 -3.03
C GLU A 83 30.43 -9.08 -4.28
N ASN A 84 30.23 -10.38 -4.16
CA ASN A 84 30.22 -11.27 -5.31
C ASN A 84 28.84 -11.23 -6.00
N PRO A 85 28.73 -10.68 -7.22
CA PRO A 85 27.44 -10.57 -7.93
C PRO A 85 26.71 -11.90 -8.11
N ALA A 86 27.43 -13.02 -8.24
CA ALA A 86 26.85 -14.34 -8.39
C ALA A 86 26.12 -14.84 -7.12
N LEU A 87 26.45 -14.28 -5.96
CA LEU A 87 25.88 -14.62 -4.65
C LEU A 87 24.89 -13.56 -4.14
N ASN A 88 24.71 -12.48 -4.90
CA ASN A 88 23.83 -11.37 -4.52
C ASN A 88 22.37 -11.76 -4.74
N ILE A 89 21.60 -11.82 -3.66
CA ILE A 89 20.15 -12.05 -3.69
C ILE A 89 19.45 -10.73 -3.41
N ASN A 90 19.06 -10.03 -4.48
CA ASN A 90 18.32 -8.79 -4.42
C ASN A 90 16.80 -9.01 -4.51
N GLN A 91 16.01 -7.95 -4.36
CA GLN A 91 14.56 -8.02 -4.42
C GLN A 91 14.04 -8.48 -5.79
N ASP A 92 14.65 -8.06 -6.91
CA ASP A 92 14.29 -8.53 -8.24
C ASP A 92 14.39 -10.03 -8.39
N PHE A 93 15.55 -10.59 -8.00
CA PHE A 93 15.75 -12.02 -8.03
C PHE A 93 14.69 -12.77 -7.22
N LEU A 94 14.30 -12.20 -6.07
CA LEU A 94 13.27 -12.81 -5.23
C LEU A 94 11.87 -12.66 -5.84
N LEU A 95 11.53 -11.50 -6.43
CA LEU A 95 10.25 -11.27 -7.10
C LEU A 95 10.01 -12.29 -8.24
N GLU A 96 10.98 -12.47 -9.13
CA GLU A 96 10.87 -13.48 -10.20
C GLU A 96 10.61 -14.90 -9.66
N ARG A 97 11.19 -15.24 -8.52
CA ARG A 97 11.04 -16.56 -7.90
C ARG A 97 9.73 -16.71 -7.17
N VAL A 98 9.24 -15.63 -6.56
CA VAL A 98 7.97 -15.61 -5.82
C VAL A 98 6.81 -15.94 -6.74
N LEU A 99 6.77 -15.40 -7.95
CA LEU A 99 5.69 -15.65 -8.92
C LEU A 99 5.48 -17.15 -9.22
N ARG A 100 6.57 -17.94 -9.14
CA ARG A 100 6.53 -19.41 -9.34
C ARG A 100 6.09 -20.20 -8.09
N LYS A 101 5.82 -19.50 -6.98
CA LYS A 101 5.42 -20.12 -5.70
C LYS A 101 3.91 -19.97 -5.42
N HIS A 102 3.15 -19.54 -6.43
CA HIS A 102 1.70 -19.34 -6.35
C HIS A 102 1.28 -18.47 -5.15
N PRO A 103 1.79 -17.24 -5.00
CA PRO A 103 1.33 -16.34 -3.96
C PRO A 103 -0.05 -15.77 -4.31
N ASP A 104 -0.92 -15.62 -3.32
CA ASP A 104 -2.13 -14.80 -3.45
C ASP A 104 -1.78 -13.32 -3.17
N VAL A 105 -0.92 -13.08 -2.18
CA VAL A 105 -0.48 -11.75 -1.77
C VAL A 105 1.04 -11.70 -1.67
N ILE A 106 1.63 -10.66 -2.24
CA ILE A 106 3.07 -10.38 -2.17
C ILE A 106 3.27 -9.10 -1.37
N GLY A 107 4.01 -9.18 -0.26
CA GLY A 107 4.46 -8.03 0.50
C GLY A 107 5.89 -7.66 0.07
N VAL A 108 6.08 -6.50 -0.54
CA VAL A 108 7.41 -5.97 -0.87
C VAL A 108 7.76 -4.86 0.11
N GLY A 109 8.74 -5.08 0.98
CA GLY A 109 9.04 -4.21 2.11
C GLY A 109 9.17 -2.75 1.73
N GLU A 110 10.01 -2.43 0.75
CA GLU A 110 10.14 -1.08 0.23
C GLU A 110 10.59 -1.06 -1.24
N MET A 111 10.05 -0.13 -2.01
CA MET A 111 10.40 0.12 -3.38
C MET A 111 11.48 1.22 -3.47
N ARG A 112 12.72 0.85 -3.79
CA ARG A 112 13.88 1.77 -3.85
C ARG A 112 14.59 1.79 -5.19
N SER A 113 14.49 0.73 -5.99
CA SER A 113 15.20 0.57 -7.26
C SER A 113 14.26 0.54 -8.46
N ALA A 114 14.87 0.66 -9.65
CA ALA A 114 14.15 0.59 -10.91
C ALA A 114 13.48 -0.76 -11.11
N ALA A 115 14.20 -1.80 -10.80
CA ALA A 115 13.76 -3.14 -11.02
C ALA A 115 12.62 -3.49 -10.05
N GLU A 116 12.75 -3.15 -8.77
CA GLU A 116 11.68 -3.32 -7.78
C GLU A 116 10.38 -2.61 -8.20
N SER A 117 10.51 -1.38 -8.71
CA SER A 117 9.34 -0.60 -9.15
C SER A 117 8.59 -1.31 -10.27
N LEU A 118 9.27 -1.73 -11.32
CA LEU A 118 8.63 -2.35 -12.49
C LEU A 118 8.23 -3.80 -12.20
N SER A 119 9.09 -4.61 -11.58
CA SER A 119 8.79 -6.03 -11.33
C SER A 119 7.63 -6.21 -10.36
N ALA A 120 7.51 -5.36 -9.33
CA ALA A 120 6.37 -5.40 -8.42
C ALA A 120 5.07 -4.93 -9.12
N ALA A 121 5.15 -3.92 -9.98
CA ALA A 121 4.01 -3.46 -10.77
C ALA A 121 3.53 -4.56 -11.75
N GLU A 122 4.44 -5.20 -12.46
CA GLU A 122 4.11 -6.31 -13.36
C GLU A 122 3.51 -7.50 -12.59
N SER A 123 3.99 -7.79 -11.38
CA SER A 123 3.40 -8.81 -10.52
C SER A 123 1.93 -8.52 -10.20
N SER A 124 1.60 -7.26 -9.91
CA SER A 124 0.23 -6.82 -9.68
C SER A 124 -0.64 -6.99 -10.93
N ARG A 125 -0.13 -6.58 -12.10
CA ARG A 125 -0.86 -6.69 -13.39
C ARG A 125 -1.09 -8.12 -13.85
N THR A 126 -0.28 -9.06 -13.39
CA THR A 126 -0.40 -10.50 -13.71
C THR A 126 -1.29 -11.27 -12.73
N GLY A 127 -2.08 -10.57 -11.91
CA GLY A 127 -3.13 -11.17 -11.09
C GLY A 127 -2.76 -11.42 -9.63
N HIS A 128 -1.58 -10.95 -9.18
CA HIS A 128 -1.20 -11.04 -7.78
C HIS A 128 -1.55 -9.75 -7.03
N THR A 129 -1.97 -9.86 -5.79
CA THR A 129 -2.15 -8.67 -4.94
C THR A 129 -0.80 -8.25 -4.35
N VAL A 130 -0.39 -7.02 -4.61
CA VAL A 130 0.89 -6.49 -4.10
C VAL A 130 0.63 -5.41 -3.06
N CYS A 131 1.28 -5.54 -1.90
CA CYS A 131 1.35 -4.48 -0.89
C CYS A 131 2.81 -4.05 -0.74
N THR A 132 3.09 -2.76 -0.89
CA THR A 132 4.46 -2.23 -0.83
C THR A 132 4.52 -0.87 -0.17
N THR A 133 5.73 -0.43 0.20
CA THR A 133 5.97 0.92 0.67
C THR A 133 6.93 1.69 -0.24
N ILE A 134 6.84 3.01 -0.22
CA ILE A 134 7.72 3.90 -0.99
C ILE A 134 7.91 5.23 -0.27
N HIS A 135 9.09 5.83 -0.42
CA HIS A 135 9.31 7.21 0.00
C HIS A 135 8.73 8.18 -1.02
N SER A 136 7.72 8.95 -0.60
CA SER A 136 7.09 10.02 -1.40
C SER A 136 6.46 11.08 -0.50
N ASN A 137 6.14 12.25 -1.08
CA ASN A 137 5.63 13.42 -0.34
C ASN A 137 4.12 13.63 -0.48
N SER A 138 3.45 12.87 -1.35
CA SER A 138 1.99 12.90 -1.54
C SER A 138 1.53 11.67 -2.32
N CYS A 139 0.23 11.39 -2.34
CA CYS A 139 -0.33 10.32 -3.16
C CYS A 139 0.01 10.51 -4.65
N ASN A 140 -0.24 11.68 -5.22
CA ASN A 140 0.00 11.95 -6.65
C ASN A 140 1.48 11.87 -7.02
N SER A 141 2.38 12.35 -6.15
CA SER A 141 3.83 12.26 -6.40
C SER A 141 4.35 10.83 -6.33
N THR A 142 3.60 9.91 -5.73
CA THR A 142 3.98 8.50 -5.62
C THR A 142 4.08 7.83 -6.98
N TYR A 143 3.11 8.02 -7.86
CA TYR A 143 3.16 7.46 -9.22
C TYR A 143 4.36 7.98 -10.02
N ARG A 144 4.63 9.30 -9.94
CA ARG A 144 5.82 9.90 -10.57
C ARG A 144 7.12 9.34 -9.98
N ARG A 145 7.13 9.09 -8.68
CA ARG A 145 8.30 8.49 -8.01
C ARG A 145 8.56 7.07 -8.51
N MET A 146 7.52 6.24 -8.63
CA MET A 146 7.62 4.89 -9.19
C MET A 146 8.14 4.93 -10.63
N MET A 147 7.55 5.76 -11.49
CA MET A 147 7.98 5.96 -12.86
C MET A 147 9.45 6.40 -12.93
N THR A 148 9.85 7.38 -12.12
CA THR A 148 11.24 7.87 -12.07
C THR A 148 12.22 6.77 -11.63
N LEU A 149 11.83 5.91 -10.70
CA LEU A 149 12.64 4.76 -10.31
C LEU A 149 12.81 3.79 -11.48
N ALA A 150 11.72 3.43 -12.16
CA ALA A 150 11.76 2.52 -13.31
C ALA A 150 12.65 3.04 -14.44
N LYS A 151 12.60 4.33 -14.74
CA LYS A 151 13.42 4.99 -15.79
C LYS A 151 14.92 4.93 -15.55
N ARG A 152 15.38 4.69 -14.34
CA ARG A 152 16.83 4.55 -14.07
C ARG A 152 17.47 3.36 -14.79
N LYS A 153 16.67 2.36 -15.16
CA LYS A 153 17.14 1.13 -15.81
C LYS A 153 16.43 0.86 -17.14
N TYR A 154 15.16 1.24 -17.26
CA TYR A 154 14.32 0.89 -18.41
C TYR A 154 14.06 2.13 -19.27
N ASN A 155 14.45 2.04 -20.54
CA ASN A 155 14.20 3.10 -21.53
C ASN A 155 12.79 2.91 -22.12
N MET A 156 11.76 3.25 -21.32
CA MET A 156 10.36 3.21 -21.73
C MET A 156 9.78 4.64 -21.71
N ASP A 157 8.75 4.84 -22.50
CA ASP A 157 8.01 6.11 -22.52
C ASP A 157 7.37 6.40 -21.14
N ASP A 158 7.36 7.68 -20.74
CA ASP A 158 6.81 8.11 -19.45
C ASP A 158 5.34 7.78 -19.32
N SER A 159 4.57 7.92 -20.40
CA SER A 159 3.14 7.63 -20.42
C SER A 159 2.87 6.14 -20.18
N ILE A 160 3.65 5.28 -20.82
CA ILE A 160 3.55 3.83 -20.65
C ILE A 160 3.89 3.43 -19.21
N LEU A 161 4.98 3.96 -18.67
CA LEU A 161 5.35 3.68 -17.28
C LEU A 161 4.30 4.18 -16.28
N MET A 162 3.75 5.38 -16.50
CA MET A 162 2.70 5.93 -15.66
C MET A 162 1.44 5.06 -15.70
N GLN A 163 1.00 4.63 -16.89
CA GLN A 163 -0.13 3.71 -17.02
C GLN A 163 0.10 2.40 -16.25
N ILE A 164 1.28 1.79 -16.42
CA ILE A 164 1.66 0.59 -15.69
C ILE A 164 1.54 0.80 -14.17
N MET A 165 2.03 1.92 -13.65
CA MET A 165 2.03 2.19 -12.20
C MET A 165 0.61 2.44 -11.66
N VAL A 166 -0.22 3.17 -12.41
CA VAL A 166 -1.63 3.43 -12.01
C VAL A 166 -2.44 2.14 -12.03
N GLU A 167 -2.31 1.35 -13.09
CA GLU A 167 -2.99 0.06 -13.22
C GLU A 167 -2.56 -0.94 -12.14
N ALA A 168 -1.27 -0.95 -11.82
CA ALA A 168 -0.71 -1.85 -10.81
C ALA A 168 -1.13 -1.49 -9.39
N TYR A 169 -1.19 -0.20 -9.05
CA TYR A 169 -1.49 0.30 -7.72
C TYR A 169 -2.67 1.28 -7.74
N PRO A 170 -3.90 0.79 -7.88
CA PRO A 170 -5.08 1.66 -7.87
C PRO A 170 -5.21 2.46 -6.58
N ILE A 171 -4.73 1.93 -5.45
CA ILE A 171 -4.84 2.57 -4.14
C ILE A 171 -3.46 3.03 -3.65
N ILE A 172 -3.34 4.33 -3.43
CA ILE A 172 -2.19 4.94 -2.76
C ILE A 172 -2.64 5.49 -1.40
N VAL A 173 -1.87 5.13 -0.37
CA VAL A 173 -2.06 5.61 1.01
C VAL A 173 -0.89 6.51 1.35
N PHE A 174 -1.13 7.76 1.68
CA PHE A 174 -0.08 8.68 2.12
C PHE A 174 -0.10 8.88 3.63
N THR A 175 1.05 8.63 4.27
CA THR A 175 1.22 8.74 5.72
C THR A 175 2.23 9.80 6.09
N LYS A 176 2.00 10.48 7.20
CA LYS A 176 2.90 11.51 7.73
C LYS A 176 2.98 11.43 9.25
N GLN A 177 4.16 11.72 9.79
CA GLN A 177 4.32 12.06 11.19
C GLN A 177 4.10 13.56 11.34
N LEU A 178 3.17 13.95 12.21
CA LEU A 178 2.85 15.35 12.48
C LEU A 178 3.79 15.94 13.55
N GLU A 179 3.63 17.23 13.85
CA GLU A 179 4.47 17.97 14.80
C GLU A 179 4.45 17.34 16.20
N ASP A 180 3.31 16.90 16.66
CA ASP A 180 3.10 16.21 17.94
C ASP A 180 3.56 14.75 17.96
N ARG A 181 4.38 14.34 16.96
CA ARG A 181 4.84 12.99 16.76
C ARG A 181 3.76 11.95 16.47
N SER A 182 2.50 12.33 16.43
CA SER A 182 1.43 11.43 16.00
C SER A 182 1.60 11.07 14.52
N ARG A 183 1.21 9.84 14.15
CA ARG A 183 1.27 9.36 12.77
C ARG A 183 -0.15 9.25 12.24
N LYS A 184 -0.40 9.83 11.08
CA LYS A 184 -1.71 9.86 10.45
C LYS A 184 -1.64 9.34 9.02
N ILE A 185 -2.68 8.63 8.58
CA ILE A 185 -2.97 8.50 7.16
C ILE A 185 -3.53 9.86 6.73
N MET A 186 -2.76 10.61 5.97
CA MET A 186 -3.15 11.94 5.52
C MET A 186 -4.13 11.90 4.35
N GLU A 187 -3.98 10.90 3.47
CA GLU A 187 -4.83 10.77 2.30
C GLU A 187 -4.81 9.33 1.79
N ILE A 188 -5.96 8.89 1.27
CA ILE A 188 -6.10 7.70 0.44
C ILE A 188 -6.72 8.15 -0.87
N ILE A 189 -6.05 7.84 -1.98
CA ILE A 189 -6.59 8.10 -3.32
C ILE A 189 -6.85 6.80 -4.07
N GLU A 190 -7.78 6.87 -5.01
CA GLU A 190 -7.89 5.93 -6.11
C GLU A 190 -7.29 6.57 -7.37
N GLY A 191 -6.32 5.87 -7.98
CA GLY A 191 -5.82 6.16 -9.32
C GLY A 191 -6.59 5.31 -10.31
N GLU A 192 -7.24 5.95 -11.27
CA GLU A 192 -8.09 5.29 -12.26
C GLU A 192 -7.36 5.06 -13.56
N ASP A 193 -6.64 6.07 -14.04
CA ASP A 193 -6.01 6.03 -15.36
C ASP A 193 -4.89 7.09 -15.51
N TYR A 194 -4.16 7.02 -16.61
CA TYR A 194 -3.24 8.04 -17.05
C TYR A 194 -3.42 8.30 -18.54
N GLN A 195 -3.99 9.45 -18.89
CA GLN A 195 -4.33 9.83 -20.26
C GLN A 195 -3.86 11.26 -20.56
N ASP A 196 -3.38 11.49 -21.78
CA ASP A 196 -2.97 12.80 -22.28
C ASP A 196 -1.99 13.55 -21.35
N GLY A 197 -1.05 12.80 -20.72
CA GLY A 197 -0.08 13.36 -19.80
C GLY A 197 -0.64 13.70 -18.41
N ARG A 198 -1.86 13.28 -18.08
CA ARG A 198 -2.53 13.58 -16.83
C ARG A 198 -2.91 12.32 -16.07
N LEU A 199 -2.63 12.33 -14.78
CA LEU A 199 -3.13 11.34 -13.84
C LEU A 199 -4.60 11.60 -13.57
N ILE A 200 -5.44 10.60 -13.80
CA ILE A 200 -6.85 10.58 -13.41
C ILE A 200 -6.91 9.85 -12.07
N ALA A 201 -7.12 10.61 -11.02
CA ALA A 201 -7.19 10.10 -9.65
C ALA A 201 -8.05 11.01 -8.79
N HIS A 202 -8.68 10.46 -7.77
CA HIS A 202 -9.47 11.23 -6.80
C HIS A 202 -9.25 10.74 -5.38
N SER A 203 -9.47 11.65 -4.42
CA SER A 203 -9.34 11.36 -3.00
C SER A 203 -10.57 10.63 -2.49
N LEU A 204 -10.34 9.53 -1.77
CA LEU A 204 -11.38 8.80 -1.06
C LEU A 204 -11.48 9.27 0.40
N TYR A 205 -10.34 9.44 1.07
CA TYR A 205 -10.25 9.87 2.46
C TYR A 205 -9.14 10.90 2.63
N LYS A 206 -9.35 11.88 3.50
CA LYS A 206 -8.35 12.85 3.91
C LYS A 206 -8.33 13.08 5.42
N TYR A 207 -7.16 13.40 5.96
CA TYR A 207 -7.02 13.97 7.29
C TYR A 207 -6.94 15.49 7.16
N GLU A 208 -7.86 16.20 7.79
CA GLU A 208 -7.85 17.66 7.87
C GLU A 208 -7.28 18.08 9.22
N VAL A 209 -6.20 18.86 9.16
CA VAL A 209 -5.64 19.52 10.34
C VAL A 209 -6.45 20.78 10.58
N GLU A 210 -7.00 20.92 11.78
CA GLU A 210 -7.81 22.07 12.19
C GLU A 210 -6.99 23.07 12.96
N ASP A 211 -6.13 22.58 13.86
CA ASP A 211 -5.33 23.42 14.73
C ASP A 211 -4.05 22.75 15.20
N ASN A 212 -3.15 23.55 15.74
CA ASN A 212 -1.94 23.12 16.43
C ASN A 212 -1.85 23.85 17.76
N VAL A 213 -2.19 23.17 18.84
CA VAL A 213 -2.29 23.73 20.18
C VAL A 213 -1.06 23.33 20.99
N THR A 214 -0.39 24.33 21.57
CA THR A 214 0.71 24.12 22.52
C THR A 214 0.22 24.48 23.91
N ASP A 215 0.36 23.56 24.86
CA ASP A 215 -0.03 23.77 26.25
C ASP A 215 1.00 24.59 27.05
N ASP A 216 0.68 24.92 28.30
CA ASP A 216 1.53 25.71 29.21
C ASP A 216 2.87 25.00 29.54
N ARG A 217 3.01 23.69 29.23
CA ARG A 217 4.21 22.89 29.39
C ARG A 217 5.06 22.81 28.13
N GLY A 218 4.61 23.45 27.04
CA GLY A 218 5.26 23.44 25.74
C GLY A 218 5.02 22.14 24.96
N GLU A 219 4.05 21.29 25.37
CA GLU A 219 3.67 20.10 24.60
C GLU A 219 2.71 20.49 23.47
N THR A 220 3.09 20.16 22.26
CA THR A 220 2.30 20.42 21.05
C THR A 220 1.35 19.28 20.78
N ARG A 221 0.10 19.60 20.44
CA ARG A 221 -0.92 18.66 19.98
C ARG A 221 -1.55 19.14 18.68
N VAL A 222 -1.51 18.31 17.66
CA VAL A 222 -2.20 18.58 16.40
C VAL A 222 -3.63 18.06 16.50
N VAL A 223 -4.60 18.98 16.35
CA VAL A 223 -6.03 18.68 16.32
C VAL A 223 -6.48 18.54 14.88
N GLY A 224 -7.31 17.55 14.61
CA GLY A 224 -7.85 17.32 13.28
C GLY A 224 -8.62 16.00 13.23
N HIS A 225 -9.24 15.73 12.10
CA HIS A 225 -10.04 14.54 11.90
C HIS A 225 -9.95 13.99 10.48
N HIS A 226 -10.30 12.72 10.32
CA HIS A 226 -10.39 12.10 9.02
C HIS A 226 -11.79 12.31 8.44
N LYS A 227 -11.83 12.68 7.16
CA LYS A 227 -13.06 12.80 6.37
C LYS A 227 -13.05 11.80 5.21
N LYS A 228 -14.20 11.23 4.92
CA LYS A 228 -14.48 10.62 3.62
C LYS A 228 -14.73 11.76 2.63
N ILE A 229 -14.02 11.76 1.50
CA ILE A 229 -14.10 12.84 0.49
C ILE A 229 -14.83 12.36 -0.75
N GLY A 230 -14.57 11.12 -1.18
CA GLY A 230 -15.10 10.56 -2.40
C GLY A 230 -15.58 9.13 -2.25
N LEU A 231 -16.16 8.63 -3.33
CA LEU A 231 -16.58 7.25 -3.48
C LEU A 231 -15.61 6.53 -4.41
N ILE A 232 -15.52 5.22 -4.29
CA ILE A 232 -14.77 4.40 -5.24
C ILE A 232 -15.40 4.47 -6.63
N SER A 233 -14.57 4.38 -7.67
CA SER A 233 -15.02 4.38 -9.06
C SER A 233 -15.83 3.13 -9.42
N ASP A 234 -16.58 3.19 -10.51
CA ASP A 234 -17.27 2.01 -11.05
C ASP A 234 -16.29 0.92 -11.47
N SER A 235 -15.07 1.30 -11.89
CA SER A 235 -14.01 0.36 -12.24
C SER A 235 -13.53 -0.42 -11.02
N LEU A 236 -13.23 0.27 -9.92
CA LEU A 236 -12.81 -0.37 -8.67
C LEU A 236 -13.94 -1.21 -8.07
N LYS A 237 -15.16 -0.68 -8.08
CA LYS A 237 -16.38 -1.41 -7.67
C LYS A 237 -16.51 -2.73 -8.43
N LYS A 238 -16.40 -2.67 -9.75
CA LYS A 238 -16.46 -3.86 -10.60
C LYS A 238 -15.35 -4.85 -10.24
N ARG A 239 -14.11 -4.39 -10.08
CA ARG A 239 -12.98 -5.23 -9.70
C ARG A 239 -13.21 -5.94 -8.36
N LEU A 240 -13.74 -5.24 -7.35
CA LEU A 240 -14.08 -5.84 -6.05
C LEU A 240 -15.18 -6.90 -6.19
N LEU A 241 -16.23 -6.63 -6.98
CA LEU A 241 -17.33 -7.58 -7.25
C LEU A 241 -16.83 -8.83 -7.97
N ASP A 242 -16.04 -8.67 -9.02
CA ASP A 242 -15.46 -9.77 -9.79
C ASP A 242 -14.56 -10.67 -8.92
N ASN A 243 -13.99 -10.13 -7.83
CA ASN A 243 -13.20 -10.87 -6.84
C ASN A 243 -14.01 -11.32 -5.61
N GLY A 244 -15.33 -11.17 -5.63
CA GLY A 244 -16.23 -11.81 -4.68
C GLY A 244 -16.53 -11.03 -3.40
N ILE A 245 -16.37 -9.70 -3.40
CA ILE A 245 -16.89 -8.88 -2.29
C ILE A 245 -18.42 -9.02 -2.20
N SER A 246 -18.96 -9.07 -0.99
CA SER A 246 -20.41 -9.08 -0.81
C SER A 246 -21.02 -7.70 -1.13
N ASN A 247 -22.25 -7.69 -1.66
CA ASN A 247 -22.96 -6.43 -1.90
C ASN A 247 -23.09 -5.60 -0.61
N LYS A 248 -23.33 -6.24 0.52
CA LYS A 248 -23.42 -5.57 1.82
C LYS A 248 -22.14 -4.85 2.20
N GLU A 249 -20.99 -5.51 2.06
CA GLU A 249 -19.67 -4.92 2.36
C GLU A 249 -19.34 -3.78 1.36
N LEU A 250 -19.68 -3.97 0.10
CA LEU A 250 -19.48 -2.95 -0.93
C LEU A 250 -20.35 -1.70 -0.69
N GLU A 251 -21.60 -1.86 -0.27
CA GLU A 251 -22.48 -0.74 0.05
C GLU A 251 -21.93 0.16 1.16
N GLU A 252 -21.17 -0.38 2.12
CA GLU A 252 -20.52 0.41 3.16
C GLU A 252 -19.51 1.41 2.56
N PHE A 253 -18.80 1.01 1.49
CA PHE A 253 -17.84 1.88 0.80
C PHE A 253 -18.51 2.89 -0.15
N MET A 254 -19.72 2.58 -0.61
CA MET A 254 -20.51 3.43 -1.51
C MET A 254 -21.39 4.46 -0.76
N GLN A 255 -21.40 4.47 0.56
CA GLN A 255 -22.11 5.49 1.31
C GLN A 255 -21.44 6.86 1.10
N PRO A 256 -22.23 7.91 0.80
CA PRO A 256 -21.69 9.23 0.61
C PRO A 256 -21.01 9.75 1.88
N PRO A 257 -20.09 10.72 1.75
CA PRO A 257 -19.51 11.41 2.90
C PRO A 257 -20.63 11.93 3.80
N LYS A 258 -20.51 11.73 5.11
CA LYS A 258 -21.44 12.32 6.06
C LYS A 258 -21.18 13.83 6.08
N GLU A 259 -22.21 14.62 5.83
CA GLU A 259 -22.14 16.06 6.06
C GLU A 259 -21.83 16.28 7.55
N VAL A 260 -20.72 16.96 7.82
CA VAL A 260 -20.39 17.41 9.15
C VAL A 260 -21.26 18.63 9.39
N GLY A 261 -22.35 18.47 10.17
CA GLY A 261 -23.21 19.56 10.61
C GLY A 261 -22.51 20.48 11.61
#